data_1f6d3ab2b072136a5b5c4d3cb34e0dd9
#
_entry.id   1f6d3ab2b072136a5b5c4d3cb34e0dd9
#
_cell.length_a   1.000
_cell.length_b   1.000
_cell.length_c   1.000
_cell.angle_alpha   90.00
_cell.angle_beta   90.00
_cell.angle_gamma   90.00
#
_symmetry.space_group_name_H-M   'P 1'
#
loop_
_entity.id
_entity.type
_entity.pdbx_description
1 polymer ?
#
loop_
_entity_poly.entity_id
_entity_poly.type
_entity_poly.pdbx_seq_one_letter_code
_entity_poly.pdbx_strand_id
1 'polypeptide(L)'
;MPRTTAALNSFVSGEFSAKLDGRTDFEKYPSGCKTLENMLVHPQGAAARRVGTQFISEVKTSSAKTRLIPFEFSTTQTYVLEFGNTYIRMFKDKGQITEGDVTVTAITKANPGVVTANSHGYANGDFVILSSVVGMTEVNGKTFKVSNKATNTFELENVDGVDVDTSGFTTYSSDGDANRIYEITSPYLTAELFELKFAQSADV
;
A
#
# COMPACT_ATOMS: atom_id res chain seq x y z
N MET A 1 46.03 31.24 9.54
CA MET A 1 44.87 31.96 8.99
C MET A 1 43.62 31.50 9.76
N PRO A 2 42.79 32.40 10.29
CA PRO A 2 41.58 31.99 10.96
C PRO A 2 40.65 31.33 9.95
N ARG A 3 40.11 30.15 10.27
CA ARG A 3 39.08 29.46 9.50
C ARG A 3 37.79 30.24 9.63
N THR A 4 37.32 30.85 8.58
CA THR A 4 35.96 31.41 8.50
C THR A 4 34.99 30.25 8.23
N THR A 5 34.11 29.94 9.18
CA THR A 5 33.06 28.96 9.01
C THR A 5 31.82 29.68 8.45
N ALA A 6 31.41 29.34 7.24
CA ALA A 6 30.15 29.83 6.72
C ALA A 6 29.00 29.07 7.42
N ALA A 7 28.08 29.80 8.04
CA ALA A 7 26.89 29.22 8.67
C ALA A 7 25.69 29.39 7.73
N LEU A 8 25.01 28.29 7.42
CA LEU A 8 23.74 28.30 6.69
C LEU A 8 22.60 28.32 7.71
N ASN A 9 21.93 29.46 7.85
CA ASN A 9 20.93 29.69 8.90
C ASN A 9 19.48 29.45 8.42
N SER A 10 19.29 29.23 7.13
CA SER A 10 17.96 29.04 6.55
C SER A 10 18.02 28.17 5.30
N PHE A 11 17.00 27.38 5.09
CA PHE A 11 16.81 26.53 3.90
C PHE A 11 15.58 26.94 3.08
N VAL A 12 15.05 28.15 3.31
CA VAL A 12 13.77 28.60 2.69
C VAL A 12 13.79 28.54 1.16
N SER A 13 14.95 28.70 0.54
CA SER A 13 15.08 28.61 -0.93
C SER A 13 15.18 27.20 -1.46
N GLY A 14 15.23 26.20 -0.55
CA GLY A 14 15.25 24.79 -0.94
C GLY A 14 16.51 24.33 -1.65
N GLU A 15 16.35 23.36 -2.53
CA GLU A 15 17.44 22.80 -3.35
C GLU A 15 17.60 23.60 -4.63
N PHE A 16 18.82 23.94 -4.96
CA PHE A 16 19.14 24.64 -6.20
C PHE A 16 19.60 23.71 -7.32
N SER A 17 19.18 24.03 -8.51
CA SER A 17 19.70 23.40 -9.71
C SER A 17 21.22 23.63 -9.83
N ALA A 18 21.94 22.62 -10.33
CA ALA A 18 23.38 22.72 -10.61
C ALA A 18 23.77 23.91 -11.49
N LYS A 19 22.83 24.48 -12.26
CA LYS A 19 23.02 25.68 -13.06
C LYS A 19 23.22 26.95 -12.23
N LEU A 20 22.85 26.91 -10.94
CA LEU A 20 23.04 28.03 -10.00
C LEU A 20 24.27 27.85 -9.11
N ASP A 21 25.04 26.79 -9.29
CA ASP A 21 26.27 26.56 -8.52
C ASP A 21 27.23 27.77 -8.69
N GLY A 22 27.63 28.32 -7.55
CA GLY A 22 28.57 29.49 -7.52
C GLY A 22 27.93 30.83 -7.83
N ARG A 23 26.64 30.92 -8.11
CA ARG A 23 25.92 32.17 -8.37
C ARG A 23 25.63 32.93 -7.08
N THR A 24 26.68 33.44 -6.44
CA THR A 24 26.57 34.22 -5.18
C THR A 24 25.94 35.60 -5.36
N ASP A 25 25.75 36.03 -6.61
CA ASP A 25 25.01 37.24 -6.99
C ASP A 25 23.49 37.09 -6.84
N PHE A 26 23.01 35.88 -6.68
CA PHE A 26 21.59 35.62 -6.47
C PHE A 26 21.21 35.83 -4.99
N GLU A 27 20.29 36.74 -4.71
CA GLU A 27 19.90 37.17 -3.37
C GLU A 27 19.49 35.97 -2.45
N LYS A 28 18.84 34.97 -3.01
CA LYS A 28 18.38 33.79 -2.25
C LYS A 28 19.43 32.69 -2.07
N TYR A 29 20.62 32.86 -2.67
CA TYR A 29 21.69 31.88 -2.63
C TYR A 29 22.11 31.48 -1.20
N PRO A 30 22.20 32.43 -0.22
CA PRO A 30 22.55 32.09 1.18
C PRO A 30 21.51 31.30 1.93
N SER A 31 20.29 31.16 1.40
CA SER A 31 19.19 30.41 2.03
C SER A 31 18.80 29.13 1.29
N GLY A 32 19.61 28.68 0.37
CA GLY A 32 19.45 27.42 -0.34
C GLY A 32 20.61 26.46 -0.15
N CYS A 33 20.45 25.24 -0.62
CA CYS A 33 21.47 24.21 -0.55
C CYS A 33 21.57 23.43 -1.86
N LYS A 34 22.66 22.69 -2.01
CA LYS A 34 22.91 21.89 -3.21
C LYS A 34 22.09 20.62 -3.26
N THR A 35 21.79 20.01 -2.09
CA THR A 35 21.04 18.76 -1.98
C THR A 35 20.13 18.83 -0.77
N LEU A 36 18.85 18.52 -0.95
CA LEU A 36 17.81 18.54 0.11
C LEU A 36 16.86 17.34 -0.02
N GLU A 37 17.43 16.17 -0.12
CA GLU A 37 16.67 14.94 -0.31
C GLU A 37 15.96 14.50 0.98
N ASN A 38 14.70 14.07 0.84
CA ASN A 38 13.86 13.55 1.96
C ASN A 38 13.69 14.54 3.13
N MET A 39 13.68 15.83 2.86
CA MET A 39 13.47 16.89 3.84
C MET A 39 12.29 17.78 3.44
N LEU A 40 11.66 18.37 4.45
CA LEU A 40 10.62 19.39 4.31
C LEU A 40 11.19 20.71 4.82
N VAL A 41 11.06 21.75 4.00
CA VAL A 41 11.48 23.10 4.37
C VAL A 41 10.32 23.82 5.07
N HIS A 42 10.59 24.34 6.23
CA HIS A 42 9.64 25.18 6.96
C HIS A 42 9.77 26.65 6.56
N PRO A 43 8.67 27.41 6.52
CA PRO A 43 8.71 28.84 6.19
C PRO A 43 9.64 29.67 7.09
N GLN A 44 9.89 29.16 8.32
CA GLN A 44 10.77 29.80 9.31
C GLN A 44 12.26 29.54 9.06
N GLY A 45 12.61 28.81 8.03
CA GLY A 45 14.00 28.55 7.60
C GLY A 45 14.54 27.17 7.95
N ALA A 46 13.94 26.47 8.89
CA ALA A 46 14.40 25.13 9.28
C ALA A 46 14.09 24.10 8.19
N ALA A 47 14.93 23.06 8.08
CA ALA A 47 14.62 21.85 7.31
C ALA A 47 14.41 20.68 8.28
N ALA A 48 13.27 20.01 8.17
CA ALA A 48 12.94 18.82 8.96
C ALA A 48 12.93 17.58 8.07
N ARG A 49 13.29 16.44 8.66
CA ARG A 49 13.18 15.17 7.95
C ARG A 49 11.72 14.87 7.65
N ARG A 50 11.39 14.49 6.41
CA ARG A 50 10.02 14.06 6.08
C ARG A 50 9.65 12.81 6.88
N VAL A 51 8.39 12.69 7.19
CA VAL A 51 7.85 11.45 7.79
C VAL A 51 8.05 10.26 6.86
N GLY A 52 8.23 9.08 7.44
CA GLY A 52 8.31 7.84 6.70
C GLY A 52 7.01 7.53 5.98
N THR A 53 7.09 6.61 5.02
CA THR A 53 5.93 6.01 4.37
C THR A 53 5.76 4.60 4.89
N GLN A 54 4.51 4.17 5.04
CA GLN A 54 4.17 2.80 5.39
C GLN A 54 3.52 2.14 4.17
N PHE A 55 3.98 0.95 3.81
CA PHE A 55 3.31 0.11 2.83
C PHE A 55 1.98 -0.37 3.41
N ILE A 56 0.90 -0.29 2.66
CA ILE A 56 -0.43 -0.74 3.08
C ILE A 56 -0.82 -1.99 2.30
N SER A 57 -0.85 -1.91 0.99
CA SER A 57 -1.24 -3.03 0.12
C SER A 57 -0.79 -2.78 -1.31
N GLU A 58 -0.67 -3.84 -2.08
CA GLU A 58 -0.54 -3.77 -3.52
C GLU A 58 -1.92 -3.59 -4.18
N VAL A 59 -1.93 -2.97 -5.36
CA VAL A 59 -3.12 -2.88 -6.20
C VAL A 59 -3.46 -4.27 -6.75
N LYS A 60 -4.71 -4.49 -7.12
CA LYS A 60 -5.17 -5.80 -7.65
C LYS A 60 -4.38 -6.28 -8.87
N THR A 61 -3.95 -5.36 -9.72
CA THR A 61 -3.18 -5.65 -10.93
C THR A 61 -2.06 -4.64 -11.05
N SER A 62 -0.82 -5.05 -10.79
CA SER A 62 0.36 -4.18 -10.73
C SER A 62 0.66 -3.47 -12.06
N SER A 63 0.27 -4.07 -13.19
CA SER A 63 0.42 -3.49 -14.53
C SER A 63 -0.65 -2.46 -14.91
N ALA A 64 -1.72 -2.33 -14.12
CA ALA A 64 -2.85 -1.43 -14.40
C ALA A 64 -2.81 -0.17 -13.54
N LYS A 65 -3.20 0.96 -14.14
CA LYS A 65 -3.37 2.20 -13.39
C LYS A 65 -4.60 2.12 -12.50
N THR A 66 -4.49 2.62 -11.28
CA THR A 66 -5.58 2.78 -10.34
C THR A 66 -5.70 4.24 -9.92
N ARG A 67 -6.87 4.62 -9.43
CA ARG A 67 -7.12 5.96 -8.89
C ARG A 67 -7.58 5.86 -7.45
N LEU A 68 -6.89 6.56 -6.56
CA LEU A 68 -7.27 6.67 -5.16
C LEU A 68 -8.10 7.92 -4.94
N ILE A 69 -9.21 7.78 -4.22
CA ILE A 69 -10.14 8.87 -3.93
C ILE A 69 -10.44 8.85 -2.44
N PRO A 70 -10.19 9.96 -1.72
CA PRO A 70 -10.61 10.07 -0.34
C PRO A 70 -12.14 10.15 -0.27
N PHE A 71 -12.72 9.49 0.71
CA PHE A 71 -14.14 9.54 1.04
C PHE A 71 -14.31 9.76 2.54
N GLU A 72 -14.93 10.86 2.92
CA GLU A 72 -15.17 11.23 4.31
C GLU A 72 -16.64 11.01 4.62
N PHE A 73 -16.96 9.95 5.36
CA PHE A 73 -18.32 9.71 5.82
C PHE A 73 -18.67 10.63 7.02
N SER A 74 -17.70 10.83 7.91
CA SER A 74 -17.81 11.75 9.05
C SER A 74 -16.42 12.23 9.46
N THR A 75 -16.35 13.14 10.41
CA THR A 75 -15.08 13.65 10.98
C THR A 75 -14.21 12.57 11.62
N THR A 76 -14.78 11.40 11.94
CA THR A 76 -14.10 10.27 12.57
C THR A 76 -14.03 9.05 11.67
N GLN A 77 -14.73 9.03 10.54
CA GLN A 77 -14.75 7.90 9.61
C GLN A 77 -14.36 8.37 8.21
N THR A 78 -13.11 8.12 7.87
CA THR A 78 -12.54 8.40 6.56
C THR A 78 -12.11 7.10 5.90
N TYR A 79 -12.34 7.03 4.59
CA TYR A 79 -11.96 5.91 3.75
C TYR A 79 -11.11 6.40 2.58
N VAL A 80 -10.33 5.51 2.01
CA VAL A 80 -9.73 5.69 0.69
C VAL A 80 -10.32 4.64 -0.23
N LEU A 81 -10.92 5.09 -1.33
CA LEU A 81 -11.46 4.23 -2.36
C LEU A 81 -10.40 4.03 -3.45
N GLU A 82 -10.04 2.79 -3.74
CA GLU A 82 -9.21 2.40 -4.88
C GLU A 82 -10.12 2.02 -6.03
N PHE A 83 -10.13 2.83 -7.07
CA PHE A 83 -10.79 2.52 -8.33
C PHE A 83 -9.80 1.88 -9.28
N GLY A 84 -10.08 0.66 -9.68
CA GLY A 84 -9.32 -0.07 -10.69
C GLY A 84 -10.20 -0.50 -11.86
N ASN A 85 -9.66 -1.34 -12.72
CA ASN A 85 -10.40 -1.85 -13.89
C ASN A 85 -11.57 -2.72 -13.47
N THR A 86 -12.78 -2.19 -13.54
CA THR A 86 -14.04 -2.86 -13.19
C THR A 86 -14.21 -3.22 -11.70
N TYR A 87 -13.43 -2.63 -10.80
CA TYR A 87 -13.56 -2.87 -9.37
C TYR A 87 -13.35 -1.60 -8.53
N ILE A 88 -13.85 -1.65 -7.28
CA ILE A 88 -13.58 -0.66 -6.24
C ILE A 88 -13.22 -1.44 -4.96
N ARG A 89 -12.09 -1.11 -4.35
CA ARG A 89 -11.66 -1.57 -3.03
C ARG A 89 -11.63 -0.42 -2.04
N MET A 90 -11.74 -0.71 -0.78
CA MET A 90 -11.80 0.29 0.28
C MET A 90 -10.71 0.06 1.31
N PHE A 91 -10.15 1.17 1.78
CA PHE A 91 -9.15 1.19 2.83
C PHE A 91 -9.64 2.05 3.99
N LYS A 92 -9.38 1.58 5.20
CA LYS A 92 -9.64 2.28 6.44
C LYS A 92 -8.56 1.91 7.48
N ASP A 93 -8.21 2.83 8.36
CA ASP A 93 -7.32 2.59 9.50
C ASP A 93 -5.99 1.89 9.13
N LYS A 94 -5.39 2.29 8.00
CA LYS A 94 -4.13 1.75 7.45
C LYS A 94 -4.22 0.29 6.97
N GLY A 95 -5.40 -0.20 6.70
CA GLY A 95 -5.64 -1.55 6.20
C GLY A 95 -6.66 -1.56 5.07
N GLN A 96 -6.69 -2.65 4.36
CA GLN A 96 -7.73 -2.95 3.37
C GLN A 96 -8.97 -3.48 4.10
N ILE A 97 -10.17 -3.08 3.67
CA ILE A 97 -11.40 -3.63 4.24
C ILE A 97 -11.58 -5.05 3.71
N THR A 98 -11.81 -5.96 4.64
CA THR A 98 -12.03 -7.38 4.36
C THR A 98 -13.42 -7.81 4.82
N GLU A 99 -13.87 -8.94 4.31
CA GLU A 99 -15.02 -9.67 4.84
C GLU A 99 -14.62 -10.42 6.12
N GLY A 100 -15.57 -11.15 6.71
CA GLY A 100 -15.33 -11.89 7.95
C GLY A 100 -14.20 -12.91 7.85
N ASP A 101 -13.59 -13.19 8.98
CA ASP A 101 -12.44 -14.08 9.12
C ASP A 101 -12.85 -15.54 8.91
N VAL A 102 -12.05 -16.30 8.18
CA VAL A 102 -12.16 -17.76 8.05
C VAL A 102 -10.89 -18.39 8.64
N THR A 103 -11.07 -19.23 9.65
CA THR A 103 -9.94 -19.84 10.35
C THR A 103 -9.13 -20.77 9.44
N VAL A 104 -7.83 -20.57 9.40
CA VAL A 104 -6.86 -21.45 8.73
C VAL A 104 -6.48 -22.58 9.68
N THR A 105 -6.54 -23.82 9.20
CA THR A 105 -6.20 -25.00 10.00
C THR A 105 -4.91 -25.69 9.54
N ALA A 106 -4.45 -25.43 8.32
CA ALA A 106 -3.17 -25.91 7.82
C ALA A 106 -2.70 -25.06 6.61
N ILE A 107 -1.38 -25.02 6.43
CA ILE A 107 -0.74 -24.53 5.20
C ILE A 107 0.38 -25.51 4.84
N THR A 108 0.40 -26.00 3.61
CA THR A 108 1.44 -26.94 3.15
C THR A 108 2.72 -26.23 2.80
N LYS A 109 3.83 -26.96 2.90
CA LYS A 109 5.12 -26.58 2.31
C LYS A 109 5.21 -27.20 0.93
N ALA A 110 4.71 -26.51 -0.09
CA ALA A 110 4.59 -27.03 -1.45
C ALA A 110 4.67 -25.88 -2.48
N ASN A 111 4.73 -26.23 -3.73
CA ASN A 111 4.60 -25.31 -4.86
C ASN A 111 3.46 -25.80 -5.79
N PRO A 112 2.30 -25.13 -5.84
CA PRO A 112 1.89 -24.03 -4.99
C PRO A 112 1.63 -24.44 -3.52
N GLY A 113 1.69 -23.47 -2.61
CA GLY A 113 1.24 -23.65 -1.23
C GLY A 113 -0.28 -23.81 -1.16
N VAL A 114 -0.76 -24.78 -0.39
CA VAL A 114 -2.20 -25.05 -0.19
C VAL A 114 -2.60 -24.66 1.20
N VAL A 115 -3.66 -23.84 1.32
CA VAL A 115 -4.28 -23.45 2.59
C VAL A 115 -5.50 -24.31 2.83
N THR A 116 -5.65 -24.82 4.05
CA THR A 116 -6.86 -25.48 4.53
C THR A 116 -7.63 -24.51 5.42
N ALA A 117 -8.86 -24.20 5.00
CA ALA A 117 -9.79 -23.32 5.70
C ALA A 117 -11.21 -23.86 5.46
N ASN A 118 -11.83 -24.41 6.50
CA ASN A 118 -13.07 -25.13 6.36
C ASN A 118 -14.22 -24.24 5.91
N SER A 119 -14.94 -24.69 4.87
CA SER A 119 -16.13 -23.99 4.34
C SER A 119 -15.89 -22.52 4.03
N HIS A 120 -14.71 -22.18 3.50
CA HIS A 120 -14.26 -20.80 3.28
C HIS A 120 -15.13 -19.99 2.31
N GLY A 121 -15.87 -20.63 1.42
CA GLY A 121 -16.80 -19.94 0.50
C GLY A 121 -16.14 -19.08 -0.59
N TYR A 122 -14.82 -19.12 -0.73
CA TYR A 122 -14.09 -18.34 -1.74
C TYR A 122 -14.28 -18.91 -3.15
N ALA A 123 -14.11 -18.04 -4.14
CA ALA A 123 -14.07 -18.40 -5.54
C ALA A 123 -12.62 -18.26 -6.09
N ASN A 124 -12.33 -18.97 -7.18
CA ASN A 124 -11.08 -18.73 -7.91
C ASN A 124 -11.02 -17.28 -8.40
N GLY A 125 -9.91 -16.61 -8.13
CA GLY A 125 -9.72 -15.20 -8.44
C GLY A 125 -10.04 -14.24 -7.30
N ASP A 126 -10.64 -14.69 -6.19
CA ASP A 126 -10.78 -13.89 -4.98
C ASP A 126 -9.40 -13.54 -4.42
N PHE A 127 -9.31 -12.41 -3.73
CA PHE A 127 -8.11 -12.00 -3.03
C PHE A 127 -8.31 -12.12 -1.54
N VAL A 128 -7.36 -12.75 -0.86
CA VAL A 128 -7.38 -12.97 0.59
C VAL A 128 -6.11 -12.44 1.24
N ILE A 129 -6.23 -11.94 2.46
CA ILE A 129 -5.11 -11.58 3.32
C ILE A 129 -5.01 -12.67 4.39
N LEU A 130 -3.82 -13.26 4.54
CA LEU A 130 -3.53 -14.18 5.64
C LEU A 130 -2.96 -13.39 6.81
N SER A 131 -3.42 -13.71 8.02
CA SER A 131 -2.99 -13.07 9.25
C SER A 131 -2.94 -14.05 10.41
N SER A 132 -2.24 -13.69 11.48
CA SER A 132 -2.19 -14.45 12.73
C SER A 132 -1.67 -15.89 12.60
N VAL A 133 -1.08 -16.26 11.48
CA VAL A 133 -0.49 -17.60 11.29
C VAL A 133 0.74 -17.77 12.15
N VAL A 134 0.78 -18.86 12.91
CA VAL A 134 1.91 -19.24 13.76
C VAL A 134 2.75 -20.30 13.04
N GLY A 135 4.07 -20.13 13.09
CA GLY A 135 5.04 -20.97 12.39
C GLY A 135 5.37 -20.39 11.01
N MET A 136 4.50 -20.52 10.04
CA MET A 136 4.68 -19.97 8.67
C MET A 136 4.35 -18.47 8.63
N THR A 137 5.09 -17.68 9.38
CA THR A 137 4.85 -16.23 9.52
C THR A 137 5.12 -15.44 8.25
N GLU A 138 5.80 -16.02 7.28
CA GLU A 138 6.12 -15.41 5.98
C GLU A 138 4.87 -15.07 5.17
N VAL A 139 3.73 -15.69 5.47
CA VAL A 139 2.43 -15.41 4.80
C VAL A 139 1.66 -14.26 5.45
N ASN A 140 1.98 -13.90 6.69
CA ASN A 140 1.22 -12.91 7.46
C ASN A 140 1.28 -11.52 6.85
N GLY A 141 0.12 -10.87 6.74
CA GLY A 141 -0.03 -9.52 6.20
C GLY A 141 0.16 -9.43 4.69
N LYS A 142 0.26 -10.56 4.00
CA LYS A 142 0.37 -10.61 2.54
C LYS A 142 -0.98 -10.89 1.89
N THR A 143 -1.16 -10.32 0.71
CA THR A 143 -2.31 -10.57 -0.14
C THR A 143 -1.99 -11.70 -1.11
N PHE A 144 -2.90 -12.66 -1.21
CA PHE A 144 -2.83 -13.78 -2.14
C PHE A 144 -4.11 -13.85 -2.97
N LYS A 145 -3.97 -14.38 -4.18
CA LYS A 145 -5.09 -14.71 -5.03
C LYS A 145 -5.41 -16.20 -4.86
N VAL A 146 -6.69 -16.49 -4.73
CA VAL A 146 -7.21 -17.86 -4.58
C VAL A 146 -7.21 -18.56 -5.93
N SER A 147 -6.61 -19.74 -5.99
CA SER A 147 -6.67 -20.62 -7.16
C SER A 147 -7.00 -22.05 -6.75
N ASN A 148 -7.41 -22.85 -7.72
CA ASN A 148 -7.73 -24.28 -7.56
C ASN A 148 -8.53 -24.60 -6.29
N LYS A 149 -9.58 -23.78 -6.03
CA LYS A 149 -10.39 -23.88 -4.80
C LYS A 149 -11.17 -25.18 -4.74
N ALA A 150 -11.17 -25.83 -3.58
CA ALA A 150 -12.12 -26.88 -3.19
C ALA A 150 -13.04 -26.35 -2.07
N THR A 151 -13.84 -27.21 -1.45
CA THR A 151 -14.74 -26.79 -0.37
C THR A 151 -14.00 -26.27 0.86
N ASN A 152 -12.86 -26.87 1.18
CA ASN A 152 -12.09 -26.60 2.40
C ASN A 152 -10.64 -26.20 2.13
N THR A 153 -10.21 -26.13 0.88
CA THR A 153 -8.82 -25.81 0.52
C THR A 153 -8.74 -24.90 -0.69
N PHE A 154 -7.68 -24.13 -0.77
CA PHE A 154 -7.33 -23.34 -1.94
C PHE A 154 -5.81 -23.22 -2.07
N GLU A 155 -5.34 -23.03 -3.29
CA GLU A 155 -3.93 -22.76 -3.61
C GLU A 155 -3.65 -21.25 -3.59
N LEU A 156 -2.40 -20.93 -3.27
CA LEU A 156 -1.93 -19.56 -3.20
C LEU A 156 -1.24 -19.14 -4.50
N GLU A 157 -1.76 -18.11 -5.13
CA GLU A 157 -1.08 -17.33 -6.15
C GLU A 157 -0.72 -15.93 -5.58
N ASN A 158 0.31 -15.30 -6.14
CA ASN A 158 0.56 -13.88 -5.90
C ASN A 158 -0.49 -13.03 -6.65
N VAL A 159 -0.46 -11.70 -6.46
CA VAL A 159 -1.43 -10.78 -7.08
C VAL A 159 -1.41 -10.82 -8.62
N ASP A 160 -0.30 -11.22 -9.21
CA ASP A 160 -0.13 -11.34 -10.66
C ASP A 160 -0.53 -12.74 -11.21
N GLY A 161 -0.97 -13.66 -10.34
CA GLY A 161 -1.43 -14.99 -10.72
C GLY A 161 -0.30 -16.01 -10.92
N VAL A 162 0.83 -15.84 -10.24
CA VAL A 162 1.92 -16.80 -10.21
C VAL A 162 1.85 -17.61 -8.92
N ASP A 163 2.03 -18.91 -9.02
CA ASP A 163 2.04 -19.83 -7.88
C ASP A 163 3.03 -19.41 -6.80
N VAL A 164 2.60 -19.45 -5.55
CA VAL A 164 3.45 -19.16 -4.40
C VAL A 164 4.13 -20.42 -3.91
N ASP A 165 5.44 -20.48 -4.06
CA ASP A 165 6.25 -21.56 -3.51
C ASP A 165 6.47 -21.38 -2.01
N THR A 166 5.80 -22.18 -1.20
CA THR A 166 5.94 -22.21 0.26
C THR A 166 6.90 -23.29 0.76
N SER A 167 7.57 -24.04 -0.13
CA SER A 167 8.47 -25.15 0.25
C SER A 167 9.64 -24.69 1.12
N GLY A 168 10.13 -23.48 0.90
CA GLY A 168 11.20 -22.84 1.68
C GLY A 168 10.74 -22.12 2.95
N PHE A 169 9.42 -21.96 3.19
CA PHE A 169 8.90 -21.23 4.34
C PHE A 169 9.03 -22.04 5.64
N THR A 170 8.87 -21.36 6.77
CA THR A 170 8.77 -22.04 8.07
C THR A 170 7.54 -22.96 8.10
N THR A 171 7.61 -24.05 8.84
CA THR A 171 6.46 -24.98 8.93
C THR A 171 5.30 -24.33 9.66
N TYR A 172 4.09 -24.45 9.10
CA TYR A 172 2.86 -24.07 9.77
C TYR A 172 2.73 -24.83 11.11
N SER A 173 2.35 -24.11 12.15
CA SER A 173 2.20 -24.69 13.50
C SER A 173 0.75 -24.67 13.96
N SER A 174 0.15 -23.51 14.00
CA SER A 174 -1.24 -23.31 14.44
C SER A 174 -1.77 -21.96 14.01
N ASP A 175 -3.05 -21.74 14.28
CA ASP A 175 -3.76 -20.48 14.15
C ASP A 175 -3.71 -19.87 12.74
N GLY A 176 -4.33 -18.74 12.59
CA GLY A 176 -4.37 -17.97 11.37
C GLY A 176 -5.77 -17.78 10.83
N ASP A 177 -5.93 -16.65 10.17
CA ASP A 177 -7.17 -16.26 9.53
C ASP A 177 -6.90 -15.92 8.06
N ALA A 178 -7.85 -16.31 7.22
CA ALA A 178 -7.93 -15.91 5.83
C ALA A 178 -9.10 -14.95 5.67
N ASN A 179 -8.82 -13.73 5.18
CA ASN A 179 -9.77 -12.65 5.13
C ASN A 179 -9.94 -12.21 3.69
N ARG A 180 -11.09 -12.49 3.08
CA ARG A 180 -11.37 -12.06 1.71
C ARG A 180 -11.45 -10.53 1.65
N ILE A 181 -10.73 -9.93 0.69
CA ILE A 181 -10.78 -8.50 0.44
C ILE A 181 -12.17 -8.13 -0.06
N TYR A 182 -12.79 -7.15 0.60
CA TYR A 182 -14.08 -6.63 0.16
C TYR A 182 -13.91 -5.83 -1.12
N GLU A 183 -14.59 -6.26 -2.17
CA GLU A 183 -14.51 -5.67 -3.50
C GLU A 183 -15.91 -5.45 -4.09
N ILE A 184 -16.14 -4.26 -4.62
CA ILE A 184 -17.37 -3.92 -5.33
C ILE A 184 -17.07 -3.93 -6.83
N THR A 185 -17.91 -4.59 -7.61
CA THR A 185 -17.84 -4.53 -9.08
C THR A 185 -18.21 -3.12 -9.55
N SER A 186 -17.38 -2.56 -10.41
CA SER A 186 -17.55 -1.24 -11.01
C SER A 186 -17.72 -1.35 -12.53
N PRO A 187 -18.55 -0.53 -13.17
CA PRO A 187 -18.65 -0.52 -14.62
C PRO A 187 -17.48 0.19 -15.31
N TYR A 188 -16.61 0.89 -14.56
CA TYR A 188 -15.58 1.75 -15.12
C TYR A 188 -14.33 0.98 -15.54
N LEU A 189 -13.84 1.29 -16.73
CA LEU A 189 -12.60 0.76 -17.28
C LEU A 189 -11.41 1.64 -16.90
N THR A 190 -10.18 1.07 -16.94
CA THR A 190 -8.94 1.79 -16.62
C THR A 190 -8.80 3.14 -17.35
N ALA A 191 -9.25 3.23 -18.60
CA ALA A 191 -9.16 4.45 -19.38
C ALA A 191 -10.05 5.58 -18.85
N GLU A 192 -11.16 5.23 -18.20
CA GLU A 192 -12.18 6.17 -17.74
C GLU A 192 -11.92 6.68 -16.31
N LEU A 193 -11.08 5.99 -15.53
CA LEU A 193 -10.89 6.25 -14.10
C LEU A 193 -10.51 7.70 -13.78
N PHE A 194 -9.71 8.33 -14.64
CA PHE A 194 -9.24 9.70 -14.41
C PHE A 194 -10.20 10.78 -14.94
N GLU A 195 -11.23 10.39 -15.69
CA GLU A 195 -12.30 11.28 -16.16
C GLU A 195 -13.48 11.34 -15.18
N LEU A 196 -13.57 10.38 -14.24
CA LEU A 196 -14.63 10.34 -13.24
C LEU A 196 -14.60 11.60 -12.37
N LYS A 197 -15.76 12.22 -12.20
CA LYS A 197 -15.96 13.33 -11.27
C LYS A 197 -16.69 12.82 -10.05
N PHE A 198 -16.17 13.16 -8.88
CA PHE A 198 -16.76 12.81 -7.60
C PHE A 198 -17.32 14.05 -6.95
N ALA A 199 -18.54 13.93 -6.45
CA ALA A 199 -19.13 14.90 -5.55
C ALA A 199 -19.53 14.14 -4.27
N GLN A 200 -19.12 14.62 -3.14
CA GLN A 200 -19.56 14.12 -1.85
C GLN A 200 -20.64 15.07 -1.32
N SER A 201 -21.81 14.52 -0.95
CA SER A 201 -22.81 15.30 -0.22
C SER A 201 -22.32 15.53 1.20
N ALA A 202 -22.43 16.77 1.66
CA ALA A 202 -22.10 17.13 3.02
C ALA A 202 -23.24 16.85 4.02
N ASP A 203 -24.39 16.42 3.50
CA ASP A 203 -25.58 16.13 4.31
C ASP A 203 -25.64 14.64 4.66
N VAL A 204 -25.06 14.30 5.79
CA VAL A 204 -25.40 13.11 6.56
C VAL A 204 -25.53 13.50 8.02
#